data_c971f0d0d11ed7f6e6dce9356d69d8d1
#
_entry.id   c971f0d0d11ed7f6e6dce9356d69d8d1
#
_cell.length_a   1.000
_cell.length_b   1.000
_cell.length_c   1.000
_cell.angle_alpha   90.00
_cell.angle_beta   90.00
_cell.angle_gamma   90.00
#
_symmetry.space_group_name_H-M   'P 1'
#
loop_
_entity.id
_entity.type
_entity.pdbx_description
1 polymer ?
#
loop_
_entity_poly.entity_id
_entity_poly.type
_entity_poly.pdbx_seq_one_letter_code
_entity_poly.pdbx_strand_id
1 'polypeptide(L)'
;MASLSLSTSLRVSSFLVADLMAYLKRARGGRVVETGFLDPEEQALLEEKARGEGLKVAFFGGFPLAERRLAVLYPPEVPSVHDPVEVVFLEKEPPDLGEAMGDLEAFGEGYLVAVSAKGRRALEEAGYTLFPPPEGALRATSERVRTLVVPSLRVDAVGAKGFGVSRSYFVQGVRAGKVRLRGKVASPKEEMAPGDTLLAEGLGSLRLLEVLGETRRGNYKIKVEVER
;
A
#
# COMPACT_ATOMS: atom_id res chain seq x y z
N MET A 1 15.37 18.51 -26.79
CA MET A 1 15.12 17.09 -26.40
C MET A 1 14.24 16.99 -25.16
N ALA A 2 12.98 17.47 -25.24
CA ALA A 2 12.07 17.48 -24.08
C ALA A 2 10.63 17.02 -24.43
N SER A 3 10.48 16.21 -25.51
CA SER A 3 9.14 15.84 -26.03
C SER A 3 8.76 14.36 -25.81
N LEU A 4 9.60 13.53 -25.21
CA LEU A 4 9.34 12.09 -25.06
C LEU A 4 8.75 11.69 -23.69
N SER A 5 8.82 12.55 -22.68
CA SER A 5 8.38 12.24 -21.30
C SER A 5 6.87 12.38 -21.09
N LEU A 6 6.20 13.29 -21.78
CA LEU A 6 4.76 13.57 -21.61
C LEU A 6 3.85 12.53 -22.28
N SER A 7 4.29 11.91 -23.38
CA SER A 7 3.48 10.94 -24.10
C SER A 7 3.42 9.55 -23.44
N THR A 8 4.45 9.20 -22.66
CA THR A 8 4.51 7.92 -21.94
C THR A 8 3.60 7.94 -20.71
N SER A 9 3.60 9.03 -19.94
CA SER A 9 2.73 9.20 -18.77
C SER A 9 1.24 9.20 -19.13
N LEU A 10 0.84 9.84 -20.24
CA LEU A 10 -0.55 9.85 -20.70
C LEU A 10 -1.02 8.50 -21.25
N ARG A 11 -0.13 7.70 -21.86
CA ARG A 11 -0.47 6.35 -22.34
C ARG A 11 -0.63 5.35 -21.21
N VAL A 12 0.22 5.40 -20.20
CA VAL A 12 0.11 4.56 -18.99
C VAL A 12 -1.21 4.84 -18.28
N SER A 13 -1.57 6.10 -18.07
CA SER A 13 -2.82 6.48 -17.40
C SER A 13 -4.10 6.02 -18.13
N SER A 14 -4.11 6.03 -19.48
CA SER A 14 -5.30 5.61 -20.25
C SER A 14 -5.49 4.09 -20.32
N PHE A 15 -4.41 3.33 -20.37
CA PHE A 15 -4.44 1.87 -20.36
C PHE A 15 -4.91 1.35 -18.99
N LEU A 16 -4.40 1.93 -17.95
CA LEU A 16 -4.74 1.63 -16.56
C LEU A 16 -6.23 1.83 -16.24
N VAL A 17 -6.81 2.96 -16.69
CA VAL A 17 -8.24 3.24 -16.50
C VAL A 17 -9.11 2.24 -17.26
N ALA A 18 -8.69 1.78 -18.43
CA ALA A 18 -9.42 0.78 -19.20
C ALA A 18 -9.47 -0.57 -18.48
N ASP A 19 -8.37 -0.99 -17.86
CA ASP A 19 -8.29 -2.24 -17.09
C ASP A 19 -9.15 -2.18 -15.83
N LEU A 20 -9.09 -1.09 -15.07
CA LEU A 20 -9.95 -0.87 -13.90
C LEU A 20 -11.44 -0.91 -14.28
N MET A 21 -11.82 -0.30 -15.38
CA MET A 21 -13.20 -0.32 -15.89
C MET A 21 -13.64 -1.73 -16.31
N ALA A 22 -12.74 -2.56 -16.84
CA ALA A 22 -13.03 -3.95 -17.17
C ALA A 22 -13.31 -4.79 -15.92
N TYR A 23 -12.56 -4.61 -14.83
CA TYR A 23 -12.81 -5.25 -13.54
C TYR A 23 -14.18 -4.84 -12.97
N LEU A 24 -14.50 -3.55 -12.95
CA LEU A 24 -15.79 -3.04 -12.49
C LEU A 24 -16.95 -3.62 -13.29
N LYS A 25 -16.86 -3.63 -14.63
CA LYS A 25 -17.88 -4.20 -15.50
C LYS A 25 -18.14 -5.68 -15.19
N ARG A 26 -17.10 -6.45 -14.90
CA ARG A 26 -17.24 -7.88 -14.54
C ARG A 26 -17.91 -8.05 -13.17
N ALA A 27 -17.57 -7.20 -12.20
CA ALA A 27 -18.14 -7.24 -10.85
C ALA A 27 -19.62 -6.83 -10.82
N ARG A 28 -20.05 -5.89 -11.66
CA ARG A 28 -21.48 -5.52 -11.84
C ARG A 28 -22.36 -6.70 -12.22
N GLY A 29 -21.81 -7.71 -12.88
CA GLY A 29 -22.50 -8.95 -13.23
C GLY A 29 -22.72 -9.90 -12.04
N GLY A 30 -22.58 -9.44 -10.80
CA GLY A 30 -22.78 -10.25 -9.59
C GLY A 30 -21.62 -11.19 -9.27
N ARG A 31 -20.45 -10.98 -9.87
CA ARG A 31 -19.25 -11.81 -9.68
C ARG A 31 -18.28 -11.20 -8.68
N VAL A 32 -17.59 -12.05 -7.95
CA VAL A 32 -16.37 -11.68 -7.24
C VAL A 32 -15.24 -11.63 -8.25
N VAL A 33 -14.51 -10.51 -8.30
CA VAL A 33 -13.48 -10.25 -9.31
C VAL A 33 -12.18 -9.82 -8.63
N GLU A 34 -11.12 -10.55 -8.87
CA GLU A 34 -9.78 -10.20 -8.45
C GLU A 34 -9.09 -9.34 -9.51
N THR A 35 -8.33 -8.35 -9.07
CA THR A 35 -7.44 -7.54 -9.92
C THR A 35 -6.03 -8.12 -9.94
N GLY A 36 -5.10 -7.44 -10.60
CA GLY A 36 -3.68 -7.56 -10.27
C GLY A 36 -3.32 -6.75 -9.03
N PHE A 37 -2.02 -6.73 -8.67
CA PHE A 37 -1.51 -5.82 -7.66
C PHE A 37 -1.53 -4.39 -8.18
N LEU A 38 -2.15 -3.52 -7.43
CA LEU A 38 -2.37 -2.10 -7.74
C LEU A 38 -1.45 -1.25 -6.86
N ASP A 39 -0.97 -0.16 -7.39
CA ASP A 39 -0.30 0.86 -6.58
C ASP A 39 -1.32 1.70 -5.77
N PRO A 40 -0.88 2.54 -4.82
CA PRO A 40 -1.79 3.32 -3.98
C PRO A 40 -2.71 4.29 -4.75
N GLU A 41 -2.29 4.81 -5.89
CA GLU A 41 -3.10 5.71 -6.71
C GLU A 41 -4.20 4.94 -7.44
N GLU A 42 -3.87 3.77 -7.96
CA GLU A 42 -4.80 2.82 -8.58
C GLU A 42 -5.84 2.30 -7.57
N GLN A 43 -5.40 1.96 -6.37
CA GLN A 43 -6.27 1.52 -5.27
C GLN A 43 -7.31 2.60 -4.94
N ALA A 44 -6.88 3.85 -4.80
CA ALA A 44 -7.77 4.97 -4.50
C ALA A 44 -8.79 5.22 -5.62
N LEU A 45 -8.36 5.15 -6.89
CA LEU A 45 -9.23 5.30 -8.04
C LEU A 45 -10.25 4.16 -8.12
N LEU A 46 -9.81 2.93 -7.92
CA LEU A 46 -10.69 1.76 -7.94
C LEU A 46 -11.74 1.84 -6.83
N GLU A 47 -11.34 2.22 -5.62
CA GLU A 47 -12.26 2.36 -4.48
C GLU A 47 -13.32 3.43 -4.74
N GLU A 48 -12.93 4.59 -5.29
CA GLU A 48 -13.85 5.66 -5.67
C GLU A 48 -14.88 5.17 -6.69
N LYS A 49 -14.40 4.52 -7.77
CA LYS A 49 -15.27 4.00 -8.82
C LYS A 49 -16.18 2.88 -8.35
N ALA A 50 -15.65 1.94 -7.56
CA ALA A 50 -16.46 0.83 -7.00
C ALA A 50 -17.59 1.36 -6.11
N ARG A 51 -17.31 2.37 -5.28
CA ARG A 51 -18.30 3.02 -4.44
C ARG A 51 -19.41 3.68 -5.28
N GLY A 52 -19.06 4.35 -6.37
CA GLY A 52 -20.02 4.97 -7.29
C GLY A 52 -20.95 3.96 -7.98
N GLU A 53 -20.54 2.69 -8.03
CA GLU A 53 -21.29 1.58 -8.64
C GLU A 53 -21.98 0.67 -7.62
N GLY A 54 -21.92 1.00 -6.32
CA GLY A 54 -22.50 0.21 -5.25
C GLY A 54 -21.76 -1.11 -4.99
N LEU A 55 -20.52 -1.26 -5.47
CA LEU A 55 -19.70 -2.42 -5.24
C LEU A 55 -18.85 -2.25 -3.97
N LYS A 56 -18.53 -3.35 -3.31
CA LYS A 56 -17.54 -3.42 -2.24
C LYS A 56 -16.17 -3.78 -2.82
N VAL A 57 -15.12 -3.32 -2.15
CA VAL A 57 -13.74 -3.67 -2.46
C VAL A 57 -12.98 -4.02 -1.18
N ALA A 58 -12.17 -5.08 -1.24
CA ALA A 58 -11.21 -5.45 -0.20
C ALA A 58 -9.81 -5.48 -0.82
N PHE A 59 -8.81 -4.97 -0.07
CA PHE A 59 -7.42 -4.90 -0.51
C PHE A 59 -6.54 -5.82 0.31
N PHE A 60 -5.71 -6.62 -0.36
CA PHE A 60 -4.82 -7.60 0.23
C PHE A 60 -3.39 -7.38 -0.27
N GLY A 61 -2.43 -7.26 0.64
CA GLY A 61 -1.04 -6.97 0.27
C GLY A 61 -0.04 -8.05 0.70
N GLY A 62 -0.48 -9.02 1.53
CA GLY A 62 0.39 -10.06 2.05
C GLY A 62 1.30 -9.60 3.19
N PHE A 63 1.79 -8.36 3.17
CA PHE A 63 2.62 -7.77 4.21
C PHE A 63 1.84 -6.78 5.07
N PRO A 64 2.26 -6.57 6.32
CA PRO A 64 1.57 -5.64 7.23
C PRO A 64 1.49 -4.20 6.77
N LEU A 65 2.37 -3.74 5.90
CA LEU A 65 2.44 -2.37 5.40
C LEU A 65 2.59 -2.33 3.88
N ALA A 66 2.07 -3.33 3.19
CA ALA A 66 2.16 -3.42 1.75
C ALA A 66 1.63 -2.15 1.07
N GLU A 67 2.44 -1.57 0.19
CA GLU A 67 2.05 -0.46 -0.68
C GLU A 67 1.24 -0.98 -1.86
N ARG A 68 1.72 -2.04 -2.51
CA ARG A 68 1.00 -2.70 -3.61
C ARG A 68 0.04 -3.74 -3.07
N ARG A 69 -1.22 -3.64 -3.47
CA ARG A 69 -2.29 -4.53 -2.99
C ARG A 69 -3.16 -5.02 -4.13
N LEU A 70 -3.47 -6.30 -4.08
CA LEU A 70 -4.48 -6.88 -4.93
C LEU A 70 -5.86 -6.52 -4.40
N ALA A 71 -6.76 -6.09 -5.27
CA ALA A 71 -8.13 -5.79 -4.91
C ALA A 71 -9.08 -6.94 -5.28
N VAL A 72 -10.04 -7.19 -4.41
CA VAL A 72 -11.18 -8.07 -4.69
C VAL A 72 -12.43 -7.21 -4.71
N LEU A 73 -13.08 -7.11 -5.88
CA LEU A 73 -14.35 -6.43 -6.08
C LEU A 73 -15.50 -7.44 -5.91
N TYR A 74 -16.53 -7.07 -5.18
CA TYR A 74 -17.67 -7.96 -4.94
C TYR A 74 -18.97 -7.19 -4.71
N PRO A 75 -20.12 -7.79 -5.03
CA PRO A 75 -21.41 -7.16 -4.80
C PRO A 75 -21.74 -7.08 -3.30
N PRO A 76 -22.60 -6.13 -2.88
CA PRO A 76 -22.90 -5.87 -1.47
C PRO A 76 -23.52 -7.05 -0.72
N GLU A 77 -24.16 -7.98 -1.44
CA GLU A 77 -24.79 -9.19 -0.89
C GLU A 77 -23.76 -10.22 -0.40
N VAL A 78 -22.53 -10.17 -0.92
CA VAL A 78 -21.43 -11.04 -0.47
C VAL A 78 -20.92 -10.52 0.87
N PRO A 79 -20.98 -11.32 1.94
CA PRO A 79 -20.65 -10.85 3.30
C PRO A 79 -19.15 -10.59 3.47
N SER A 80 -18.31 -11.44 2.87
CA SER A 80 -16.84 -11.34 2.95
C SER A 80 -16.17 -12.07 1.78
N VAL A 81 -14.92 -11.74 1.52
CA VAL A 81 -14.06 -12.41 0.54
C VAL A 81 -12.78 -12.89 1.25
N HIS A 82 -12.18 -13.94 0.72
CA HIS A 82 -10.92 -14.45 1.24
C HIS A 82 -9.73 -13.67 0.65
N ASP A 83 -8.60 -13.73 1.35
CA ASP A 83 -7.34 -13.16 0.88
C ASP A 83 -6.75 -14.05 -0.24
N PRO A 84 -6.60 -13.54 -1.48
CA PRO A 84 -6.03 -14.29 -2.59
C PRO A 84 -4.50 -14.15 -2.68
N VAL A 85 -3.88 -13.40 -1.78
CA VAL A 85 -2.44 -13.13 -1.79
C VAL A 85 -1.71 -14.14 -0.92
N GLU A 86 -0.68 -14.73 -1.47
CA GLU A 86 0.26 -15.58 -0.75
C GLU A 86 1.60 -14.83 -0.59
N VAL A 87 2.26 -14.98 0.55
CA VAL A 87 3.65 -14.56 0.70
C VAL A 87 4.53 -15.79 0.63
N VAL A 88 5.55 -15.73 -0.21
CA VAL A 88 6.54 -16.80 -0.39
C VAL A 88 7.93 -16.27 -0.05
N PHE A 89 8.81 -17.18 0.39
CA PHE A 89 10.23 -16.89 0.57
C PHE A 89 11.02 -17.48 -0.60
N LEU A 90 11.95 -16.68 -1.13
CA LEU A 90 12.85 -17.02 -2.24
C LEU A 90 14.30 -16.81 -1.82
N GLU A 91 15.19 -17.70 -2.22
CA GLU A 91 16.65 -17.58 -1.97
C GLU A 91 17.34 -16.58 -2.93
N LYS A 92 16.67 -16.22 -4.03
CA LYS A 92 17.18 -15.32 -5.05
C LYS A 92 16.14 -14.26 -5.37
N GLU A 93 16.61 -13.06 -5.71
CA GLU A 93 15.74 -11.98 -6.14
C GLU A 93 14.94 -12.38 -7.38
N PRO A 94 13.60 -12.28 -7.34
CA PRO A 94 12.76 -12.59 -8.48
C PRO A 94 12.79 -11.49 -9.52
N PRO A 95 12.44 -11.80 -10.79
CA PRO A 95 12.17 -10.77 -11.79
C PRO A 95 10.89 -10.00 -11.40
N ASP A 96 10.76 -8.77 -11.90
CA ASP A 96 9.50 -8.03 -11.80
C ASP A 96 8.43 -8.71 -12.64
N LEU A 97 7.37 -9.17 -12.00
CA LEU A 97 6.20 -9.82 -12.61
C LEU A 97 5.02 -8.85 -12.81
N GLY A 98 5.25 -7.55 -12.67
CA GLY A 98 4.22 -6.53 -12.86
C GLY A 98 3.02 -6.72 -11.92
N GLU A 99 1.82 -6.81 -12.47
CA GLU A 99 0.56 -6.96 -11.71
C GLU A 99 0.42 -8.32 -10.96
N ALA A 100 1.25 -9.30 -11.28
CA ALA A 100 1.17 -10.62 -10.67
C ALA A 100 1.94 -10.70 -9.34
N MET A 101 2.73 -9.64 -9.02
CA MET A 101 3.58 -9.54 -7.85
C MET A 101 3.33 -8.24 -7.10
N GLY A 102 3.19 -8.32 -5.78
CA GLY A 102 3.09 -7.19 -4.87
C GLY A 102 4.47 -6.71 -4.41
N ASP A 103 4.55 -6.37 -3.13
CA ASP A 103 5.80 -5.89 -2.56
C ASP A 103 6.82 -7.02 -2.42
N LEU A 104 8.09 -6.61 -2.47
CA LEU A 104 9.27 -7.44 -2.28
C LEU A 104 10.05 -6.90 -1.09
N GLU A 105 10.35 -7.74 -0.11
CA GLU A 105 11.15 -7.37 1.06
C GLU A 105 12.36 -8.30 1.19
N ALA A 106 13.55 -7.73 1.40
CA ALA A 106 14.73 -8.52 1.74
C ALA A 106 14.58 -9.07 3.18
N PHE A 107 14.80 -10.36 3.35
CA PHE A 107 14.71 -11.04 4.64
C PHE A 107 15.85 -12.07 4.80
N GLY A 108 16.78 -11.78 5.73
CA GLY A 108 17.98 -12.61 5.88
C GLY A 108 18.83 -12.59 4.60
N GLU A 109 19.14 -13.76 4.06
CA GLU A 109 19.87 -13.93 2.80
C GLU A 109 18.96 -14.12 1.59
N GLY A 110 17.64 -13.91 1.74
CA GLY A 110 16.65 -14.10 0.68
C GLY A 110 15.61 -12.99 0.63
N TYR A 111 14.47 -13.31 0.06
CA TYR A 111 13.41 -12.35 -0.25
C TYR A 111 12.05 -12.90 0.12
N LEU A 112 11.23 -12.08 0.74
CA LEU A 112 9.79 -12.31 0.90
C LEU A 112 9.05 -11.59 -0.23
N VAL A 113 8.13 -12.27 -0.85
CA VAL A 113 7.40 -11.76 -2.02
C VAL A 113 5.91 -12.02 -1.86
N ALA A 114 5.10 -10.99 -2.00
CA ALA A 114 3.65 -11.13 -2.11
C ALA A 114 3.28 -11.49 -3.56
N VAL A 115 2.56 -12.57 -3.76
CA VAL A 115 2.18 -13.06 -5.09
C VAL A 115 0.70 -13.41 -5.17
N SER A 116 0.11 -13.19 -6.35
CA SER A 116 -1.14 -13.80 -6.74
C SER A 116 -0.93 -15.25 -7.21
N ALA A 117 -2.01 -16.00 -7.41
CA ALA A 117 -1.92 -17.34 -8.00
C ALA A 117 -1.21 -17.34 -9.37
N LYS A 118 -1.37 -16.26 -10.15
CA LYS A 118 -0.66 -16.06 -11.43
C LYS A 118 0.83 -15.83 -11.20
N GLY A 119 1.19 -14.99 -10.22
CA GLY A 119 2.58 -14.70 -9.87
C GLY A 119 3.31 -15.93 -9.35
N ARG A 120 2.65 -16.72 -8.48
CA ARG A 120 3.19 -17.99 -8.02
C ARG A 120 3.57 -18.92 -9.18
N ARG A 121 2.65 -19.15 -10.11
CA ARG A 121 2.92 -19.97 -11.29
C ARG A 121 4.06 -19.45 -12.14
N ALA A 122 4.10 -18.13 -12.38
CA ALA A 122 5.16 -17.51 -13.15
C ALA A 122 6.55 -17.71 -12.52
N LEU A 123 6.66 -17.64 -11.19
CA LEU A 123 7.91 -17.95 -10.47
C LEU A 123 8.29 -19.42 -10.60
N GLU A 124 7.34 -20.34 -10.43
CA GLU A 124 7.57 -21.78 -10.60
C GLU A 124 8.03 -22.11 -12.03
N GLU A 125 7.39 -21.55 -13.05
CA GLU A 125 7.77 -21.69 -14.47
C GLU A 125 9.15 -21.10 -14.78
N ALA A 126 9.54 -20.02 -14.08
CA ALA A 126 10.86 -19.43 -14.18
C ALA A 126 11.94 -20.19 -13.40
N GLY A 127 11.60 -21.32 -12.76
CA GLY A 127 12.53 -22.21 -12.06
C GLY A 127 12.86 -21.77 -10.63
N TYR A 128 12.05 -20.91 -10.01
CA TYR A 128 12.19 -20.55 -8.60
C TYR A 128 11.61 -21.64 -7.71
N THR A 129 12.33 -21.98 -6.64
CA THR A 129 11.79 -22.77 -5.55
C THR A 129 11.13 -21.85 -4.55
N LEU A 130 9.83 -22.06 -4.29
CA LEU A 130 9.04 -21.24 -3.38
C LEU A 130 8.95 -21.95 -2.03
N PHE A 131 9.40 -21.27 -0.99
CA PHE A 131 9.33 -21.74 0.38
C PHE A 131 8.23 -20.99 1.15
N PRO A 132 7.65 -21.60 2.18
CA PRO A 132 6.82 -20.84 3.12
C PRO A 132 7.68 -19.78 3.82
N PRO A 133 7.10 -18.65 4.19
CA PRO A 133 7.81 -17.61 4.94
C PRO A 133 8.44 -18.17 6.22
N PRO A 134 9.70 -17.84 6.54
CA PRO A 134 10.32 -18.24 7.79
C PRO A 134 9.50 -17.81 9.00
N GLU A 135 9.62 -18.52 10.12
CA GLU A 135 8.88 -18.19 11.34
C GLU A 135 9.18 -16.75 11.80
N GLY A 136 8.13 -15.99 12.02
CA GLY A 136 8.23 -14.58 12.41
C GLY A 136 8.41 -13.60 11.26
N ALA A 137 8.65 -14.05 10.03
CA ALA A 137 8.81 -13.17 8.88
C ALA A 137 7.56 -12.33 8.56
N LEU A 138 6.38 -12.92 8.75
CA LEU A 138 5.08 -12.25 8.58
C LEU A 138 4.45 -11.81 9.91
N ARG A 139 5.17 -11.91 10.99
CA ARG A 139 4.70 -11.27 12.19
C ARG A 139 4.54 -9.80 11.82
N ALA A 140 3.28 -9.38 11.63
CA ALA A 140 2.95 -8.00 11.88
C ALA A 140 3.75 -7.65 13.11
N THR A 141 4.70 -6.75 12.98
CA THR A 141 5.31 -6.17 14.15
C THR A 141 4.11 -5.69 14.95
N SER A 142 3.73 -6.47 15.94
CA SER A 142 2.79 -6.05 16.98
C SER A 142 3.42 -4.94 17.82
N GLU A 143 4.56 -4.45 17.39
CA GLU A 143 5.12 -3.20 17.79
C GLU A 143 4.25 -2.11 17.16
N ARG A 144 3.20 -1.78 17.91
CA ARG A 144 2.48 -0.51 17.73
C ARG A 144 3.50 0.64 17.66
N VAL A 145 4.68 0.43 18.22
CA VAL A 145 5.77 1.40 18.29
C VAL A 145 6.89 1.06 17.32
N ARG A 146 7.23 2.00 16.44
CA ARG A 146 8.25 1.85 15.38
C ARG A 146 9.21 3.03 15.36
N THR A 147 10.43 2.75 14.92
CA THR A 147 11.40 3.79 14.61
C THR A 147 11.43 4.02 13.11
N LEU A 148 11.19 5.26 12.69
CA LEU A 148 11.15 5.67 11.28
C LEU A 148 12.22 6.74 11.02
N VAL A 149 12.66 6.82 9.76
CA VAL A 149 13.50 7.93 9.27
C VAL A 149 12.68 8.70 8.25
N VAL A 150 12.46 9.99 8.50
CA VAL A 150 11.64 10.87 7.68
C VAL A 150 12.41 12.14 7.30
N PRO A 151 12.19 12.71 6.10
CA PRO A 151 12.90 13.91 5.67
C PRO A 151 12.46 15.19 6.42
N SER A 152 11.31 15.16 7.07
CA SER A 152 10.78 16.27 7.87
C SER A 152 9.70 15.76 8.84
N LEU A 153 9.39 16.54 9.87
CA LEU A 153 8.30 16.24 10.82
C LEU A 153 6.92 16.65 10.29
N ARG A 154 6.78 16.94 9.02
CA ARG A 154 5.52 17.34 8.39
C ARG A 154 4.54 16.17 8.33
N VAL A 155 3.25 16.48 8.45
CA VAL A 155 2.14 15.53 8.37
C VAL A 155 2.26 14.62 7.14
N ASP A 156 2.58 15.19 5.96
CA ASP A 156 2.69 14.41 4.72
C ASP A 156 3.86 13.41 4.73
N ALA A 157 4.96 13.74 5.36
CA ALA A 157 6.13 12.87 5.44
C ALA A 157 5.99 11.80 6.53
N VAL A 158 5.56 12.22 7.73
CA VAL A 158 5.37 11.32 8.88
C VAL A 158 4.21 10.37 8.64
N GLY A 159 3.07 10.88 8.16
CA GLY A 159 1.88 10.08 7.93
C GLY A 159 2.09 9.04 6.82
N ALA A 160 2.63 9.44 5.66
CA ALA A 160 2.91 8.50 4.58
C ALA A 160 3.84 7.37 5.04
N LYS A 161 4.96 7.71 5.68
CA LYS A 161 5.93 6.73 6.15
C LYS A 161 5.38 5.86 7.28
N GLY A 162 4.63 6.44 8.21
CA GLY A 162 4.07 5.73 9.36
C GLY A 162 2.94 4.77 8.99
N PHE A 163 2.09 5.15 8.06
CA PHE A 163 1.02 4.27 7.57
C PHE A 163 1.49 3.33 6.44
N GLY A 164 2.72 3.51 5.90
CA GLY A 164 3.27 2.70 4.83
C GLY A 164 2.55 2.90 3.50
N VAL A 165 2.18 4.15 3.18
CA VAL A 165 1.54 4.53 1.93
C VAL A 165 2.40 5.53 1.16
N SER A 166 2.19 5.68 -0.15
CA SER A 166 2.91 6.69 -0.91
C SER A 166 2.57 8.11 -0.42
N ARG A 167 3.53 9.03 -0.52
CA ARG A 167 3.34 10.41 -0.08
C ARG A 167 2.24 11.11 -0.87
N SER A 168 2.14 10.85 -2.17
CA SER A 168 1.09 11.40 -3.03
C SER A 168 -0.30 10.94 -2.59
N TYR A 169 -0.47 9.64 -2.35
CA TYR A 169 -1.71 9.07 -1.83
C TYR A 169 -2.11 9.70 -0.50
N PHE A 170 -1.18 9.79 0.45
CA PHE A 170 -1.45 10.38 1.76
C PHE A 170 -1.85 11.85 1.66
N VAL A 171 -1.15 12.64 0.82
CA VAL A 171 -1.47 14.06 0.56
C VAL A 171 -2.87 14.22 -0.04
N GLN A 172 -3.31 13.32 -0.91
CA GLN A 172 -4.69 13.33 -1.43
C GLN A 172 -5.71 13.13 -0.31
N GLY A 173 -5.47 12.17 0.60
CA GLY A 173 -6.31 11.96 1.79
C GLY A 173 -6.37 13.19 2.70
N VAL A 174 -5.23 13.86 2.91
CA VAL A 174 -5.18 15.11 3.70
C VAL A 174 -5.99 16.21 3.02
N ARG A 175 -5.82 16.42 1.71
CA ARG A 175 -6.59 17.43 0.93
C ARG A 175 -8.09 17.14 0.88
N ALA A 176 -8.46 15.86 0.91
CA ALA A 176 -9.86 15.43 0.97
C ALA A 176 -10.49 15.56 2.37
N GLY A 177 -9.73 16.06 3.37
CA GLY A 177 -10.22 16.24 4.74
C GLY A 177 -10.33 14.95 5.55
N LYS A 178 -9.79 13.83 5.04
CA LYS A 178 -9.83 12.51 5.67
C LYS A 178 -8.76 12.31 6.75
N VAL A 179 -7.90 13.31 6.96
CA VAL A 179 -6.81 13.23 7.93
C VAL A 179 -6.96 14.38 8.94
N ARG A 180 -6.87 14.04 10.22
CA ARG A 180 -6.96 14.96 11.33
C ARG A 180 -5.71 14.95 12.19
N LEU A 181 -5.19 16.11 12.54
CA LEU A 181 -4.13 16.30 13.51
C LEU A 181 -4.69 17.07 14.71
N ARG A 182 -4.46 16.57 15.91
CA ARG A 182 -4.99 17.19 17.16
C ARG A 182 -6.52 17.44 17.08
N GLY A 183 -7.27 16.54 16.42
CA GLY A 183 -8.72 16.63 16.23
C GLY A 183 -9.21 17.58 15.14
N LYS A 184 -8.32 18.37 14.50
CA LYS A 184 -8.65 19.28 13.39
C LYS A 184 -8.22 18.69 12.05
N VAL A 185 -8.87 19.11 10.96
CA VAL A 185 -8.44 18.73 9.60
C VAL A 185 -6.98 19.18 9.41
N ALA A 186 -6.14 18.23 9.06
CA ALA A 186 -4.71 18.46 8.93
C ALA A 186 -4.34 19.19 7.62
N SER A 187 -3.21 19.89 7.63
CA SER A 187 -2.56 20.38 6.41
C SER A 187 -1.33 19.53 6.08
N PRO A 188 -1.04 19.23 4.79
CA PRO A 188 0.12 18.42 4.42
C PRO A 188 1.45 18.98 4.92
N LYS A 189 1.57 20.29 5.00
CA LYS A 189 2.78 21.02 5.44
C LYS A 189 2.83 21.29 6.93
N GLU A 190 1.78 20.99 7.67
CA GLU A 190 1.75 21.16 9.12
C GLU A 190 2.76 20.26 9.80
N GLU A 191 3.46 20.77 10.81
CA GLU A 191 4.47 20.01 11.56
C GLU A 191 3.86 19.29 12.75
N MET A 192 4.34 18.08 12.98
CA MET A 192 4.01 17.26 14.13
C MET A 192 5.08 17.42 15.21
N ALA A 193 4.63 17.41 16.44
CA ALA A 193 5.48 17.39 17.65
C ALA A 193 5.27 16.09 18.44
N PRO A 194 6.23 15.70 19.31
CA PRO A 194 6.02 14.59 20.24
C PRO A 194 4.73 14.76 21.04
N GLY A 195 3.94 13.67 21.11
CA GLY A 195 2.61 13.65 21.70
C GLY A 195 1.46 13.85 20.71
N ASP A 196 1.70 14.35 19.52
CA ASP A 196 0.68 14.52 18.50
C ASP A 196 0.15 13.20 17.97
N THR A 197 -1.17 13.17 17.75
CA THR A 197 -1.86 12.03 17.14
C THR A 197 -2.50 12.46 15.83
N LEU A 198 -2.19 11.69 14.78
CA LEU A 198 -2.74 11.80 13.44
C LEU A 198 -3.79 10.71 13.25
N LEU A 199 -5.02 11.09 12.93
CA LEU A 199 -6.11 10.17 12.59
C LEU A 199 -6.32 10.21 11.09
N ALA A 200 -6.26 9.06 10.43
CA ALA A 200 -6.47 8.95 8.99
C ALA A 200 -7.58 7.93 8.70
N GLU A 201 -8.67 8.37 8.07
CA GLU A 201 -9.78 7.50 7.71
C GLU A 201 -9.32 6.34 6.82
N GLY A 202 -9.63 5.11 7.24
CA GLY A 202 -9.24 3.89 6.54
C GLY A 202 -7.80 3.43 6.76
N LEU A 203 -6.95 4.23 7.45
CA LEU A 203 -5.57 3.87 7.76
C LEU A 203 -5.33 3.68 9.28
N GLY A 204 -6.17 4.29 10.14
CA GLY A 204 -6.06 4.20 11.57
C GLY A 204 -5.48 5.44 12.25
N SER A 205 -4.77 5.26 13.35
CA SER A 205 -4.12 6.33 14.11
C SER A 205 -2.60 6.19 14.13
N LEU A 206 -1.91 7.33 14.13
CA LEU A 206 -0.45 7.40 14.29
C LEU A 206 -0.13 8.46 15.34
N ARG A 207 0.60 8.07 16.38
CA ARG A 207 1.09 8.98 17.41
C ARG A 207 2.61 9.14 17.31
N LEU A 208 3.08 10.38 17.22
CA LEU A 208 4.50 10.69 17.31
C LEU A 208 4.91 10.66 18.78
N LEU A 209 5.70 9.67 19.18
CA LEU A 209 6.13 9.50 20.57
C LEU A 209 7.36 10.36 20.88
N GLU A 210 8.37 10.31 20.02
CA GLU A 210 9.66 10.93 20.29
C GLU A 210 10.42 11.25 19.00
N VAL A 211 11.21 12.34 19.02
CA VAL A 211 12.21 12.63 18.00
C VAL A 211 13.57 12.20 18.56
N LEU A 212 14.12 11.11 18.04
CA LEU A 212 15.36 10.49 18.53
C LEU A 212 16.63 11.23 18.08
N GLY A 213 16.50 12.15 17.13
CA GLY A 213 17.61 12.95 16.60
C GLY A 213 17.61 13.05 15.08
N GLU A 214 18.67 13.63 14.53
CA GLU A 214 18.88 13.78 13.09
C GLU A 214 19.95 12.81 12.59
N THR A 215 19.77 12.31 11.37
CA THR A 215 20.79 11.52 10.67
C THR A 215 21.82 12.45 10.04
N ARG A 216 23.00 11.90 9.66
CA ARG A 216 24.07 12.64 8.94
C ARG A 216 23.59 13.31 7.64
N ARG A 217 22.45 12.88 7.09
CA ARG A 217 21.83 13.44 5.86
C ARG A 217 20.73 14.45 6.15
N GLY A 218 20.55 14.88 7.41
CA GLY A 218 19.52 15.85 7.80
C GLY A 218 18.10 15.29 7.87
N ASN A 219 17.92 13.96 7.89
CA ASN A 219 16.61 13.35 8.11
C ASN A 219 16.38 13.14 9.61
N TYR A 220 15.13 13.21 10.03
CA TYR A 220 14.73 12.93 11.42
C TYR A 220 14.56 11.43 11.66
N LYS A 221 15.16 10.94 12.74
CA LYS A 221 14.86 9.61 13.29
C LYS A 221 13.79 9.79 14.37
N ILE A 222 12.63 9.19 14.17
CA ILE A 222 11.46 9.35 15.04
C ILE A 222 10.94 8.00 15.53
N LYS A 223 10.28 8.03 16.69
CA LYS A 223 9.56 6.90 17.25
C LYS A 223 8.06 7.19 17.17
N VAL A 224 7.32 6.30 16.56
CA VAL A 224 5.87 6.44 16.37
C VAL A 224 5.14 5.20 16.87
N GLU A 225 3.90 5.39 17.31
CA GLU A 225 2.96 4.32 17.60
C GLU A 225 1.87 4.36 16.52
N VAL A 226 1.58 3.21 15.90
CA VAL A 226 0.57 3.10 14.83
C VAL A 226 -0.47 2.06 15.24
N GLU A 227 -1.74 2.46 15.21
CA GLU A 227 -2.90 1.59 15.43
C GLU A 227 -3.79 1.60 14.19
N ARG A 228 -4.28 0.44 13.80
CA ARG A 228 -5.17 0.24 12.64
C ARG A 228 -6.50 -0.32 13.06
#